data_8124e1654ed55c687323575170c56378
#
_entry.id   8124e1654ed55c687323575170c56378
#
_cell.length_a   1.000
_cell.length_b   1.000
_cell.length_c   1.000
_cell.angle_alpha   90.00
_cell.angle_beta   90.00
_cell.angle_gamma   90.00
#
_symmetry.space_group_name_H-M   'P 1'
#
loop_
_entity.id
_entity.type
_entity.pdbx_description
1 polymer ?
#
loop_
_entity_poly.entity_id
_entity_poly.type
_entity_poly.pdbx_seq_one_letter_code
_entity_poly.pdbx_strand_id
1 'polypeptide(L)'
;YVGQGYSFVDGNKSAERVKEHEEEIKQEAINYMKTKYKTDVKVNNVVPARNGAVVIVESEAPIQFTTSVVVKFLLNNKDEIGSGTSSEGEVEQAIVGGLYAKVYEAEFQQLNQFTEKLAKKYDLEGYTQEAREKTSPNGYQGKFYFVTLGFSDYLSVYNAYLANPEISTDDLRALFIKDDPTSKNMNIPMAFFSKENKLPEQKLADDLAEELRKEQGLPKGNYDIRVYKNHIVNRVGLPDGESLDVEAITK
;
A
#
# COMPACT_ATOMS: atom_id res chain seq x y z
N TYR A 1 2.44 9.08 13.08
CA TYR A 1 3.80 8.67 12.77
C TYR A 1 4.67 9.91 12.56
N VAL A 2 5.63 10.05 13.39
CA VAL A 2 6.55 11.18 13.36
C VAL A 2 7.90 10.69 12.83
N GLY A 3 8.01 10.51 11.53
CA GLY A 3 9.23 10.42 10.76
C GLY A 3 10.49 9.82 11.39
N GLN A 4 10.36 8.86 12.29
CA GLN A 4 11.52 8.15 12.83
C GLN A 4 12.13 7.29 11.73
N GLY A 5 13.44 7.10 11.76
CA GLY A 5 14.18 6.38 10.75
C GLY A 5 13.62 4.97 10.48
N TYR A 6 13.33 4.70 9.26
CA TYR A 6 12.90 3.42 8.76
C TYR A 6 14.13 2.58 8.44
N SER A 7 14.19 1.33 8.87
CA SER A 7 15.38 0.50 8.68
C SER A 7 15.05 -0.97 8.42
N PHE A 8 15.83 -1.59 7.56
CA PHE A 8 15.85 -3.03 7.36
C PHE A 8 16.99 -3.71 8.13
N VAL A 9 16.86 -5.01 8.33
CA VAL A 9 17.91 -5.84 8.93
C VAL A 9 19.20 -5.69 8.13
N ASP A 10 20.32 -5.46 8.83
CA ASP A 10 21.65 -5.23 8.26
C ASP A 10 21.77 -4.01 7.32
N GLY A 11 20.76 -3.15 7.28
CA GLY A 11 20.78 -1.93 6.45
C GLY A 11 21.92 -0.97 6.83
N ASN A 12 22.26 -0.90 8.11
CA ASN A 12 23.39 -0.09 8.59
C ASN A 12 24.74 -0.46 7.93
N LYS A 13 24.93 -1.72 7.52
CA LYS A 13 26.14 -2.20 6.85
C LYS A 13 26.26 -1.70 5.40
N SER A 14 25.15 -1.32 4.80
CA SER A 14 25.06 -0.83 3.43
C SER A 14 24.81 0.68 3.32
N ALA A 15 24.53 1.34 4.44
CA ALA A 15 24.04 2.72 4.45
C ALA A 15 24.97 3.72 3.75
N GLU A 16 26.28 3.61 3.95
CA GLU A 16 27.25 4.50 3.32
C GLU A 16 27.28 4.30 1.80
N ARG A 17 27.37 3.05 1.33
CA ARG A 17 27.31 2.72 -0.10
C ARG A 17 26.00 3.11 -0.76
N VAL A 18 24.88 2.90 -0.08
CA VAL A 18 23.57 3.33 -0.58
C VAL A 18 23.55 4.84 -0.77
N LYS A 19 24.10 5.60 0.15
CA LYS A 19 24.22 7.05 0.04
C LYS A 19 25.12 7.48 -1.12
N GLU A 20 26.25 6.81 -1.32
CA GLU A 20 27.17 7.09 -2.43
C GLU A 20 26.55 6.83 -3.81
N HIS A 21 25.71 5.79 -3.93
CA HIS A 21 25.05 5.36 -5.17
C HIS A 21 23.56 5.70 -5.23
N GLU A 22 23.08 6.61 -4.39
CA GLU A 22 21.65 6.87 -4.22
C GLU A 22 20.94 7.22 -5.53
N GLU A 23 21.53 8.09 -6.34
CA GLU A 23 20.91 8.50 -7.62
C GLU A 23 20.89 7.37 -8.64
N GLU A 24 21.92 6.53 -8.70
CA GLU A 24 21.95 5.35 -9.56
C GLU A 24 20.89 4.32 -9.13
N ILE A 25 20.74 4.12 -7.81
CA ILE A 25 19.73 3.22 -7.22
C ILE A 25 18.32 3.70 -7.54
N LYS A 26 18.04 4.99 -7.39
CA LYS A 26 16.76 5.61 -7.75
C LYS A 26 16.45 5.41 -9.23
N GLN A 27 17.41 5.71 -10.09
CA GLN A 27 17.23 5.58 -11.53
C GLN A 27 17.01 4.13 -11.96
N GLU A 28 17.70 3.18 -11.35
CA GLU A 28 17.50 1.75 -11.61
C GLU A 28 16.08 1.30 -11.23
N ALA A 29 15.58 1.74 -10.08
CA ALA A 29 14.21 1.43 -9.66
C ALA A 29 13.17 2.01 -10.65
N ILE A 30 13.36 3.25 -11.10
CA ILE A 30 12.49 3.88 -12.10
C ILE A 30 12.53 3.09 -13.42
N ASN A 31 13.73 2.73 -13.89
CA ASN A 31 13.91 1.98 -15.12
C ASN A 31 13.29 0.58 -15.04
N TYR A 32 13.42 -0.09 -13.89
CA TYR A 32 12.79 -1.38 -13.64
C TYR A 32 11.28 -1.32 -13.80
N MET A 33 10.64 -0.35 -13.17
CA MET A 33 9.19 -0.15 -13.26
C MET A 33 8.75 0.21 -14.69
N LYS A 34 9.49 1.08 -15.37
CA LYS A 34 9.22 1.47 -16.75
C LYS A 34 9.34 0.31 -17.72
N THR A 35 10.40 -0.47 -17.60
CA THR A 35 10.72 -1.54 -18.56
C THR A 35 9.80 -2.75 -18.36
N LYS A 36 9.64 -3.19 -17.11
CA LYS A 36 8.91 -4.42 -16.81
C LYS A 36 7.40 -4.20 -16.71
N TYR A 37 6.98 -3.09 -16.12
CA TYR A 37 5.57 -2.81 -15.82
C TYR A 37 4.97 -1.65 -16.61
N LYS A 38 5.74 -1.05 -17.52
CA LYS A 38 5.32 0.07 -18.38
C LYS A 38 4.73 1.24 -17.57
N THR A 39 5.23 1.43 -16.35
CA THR A 39 4.71 2.42 -15.41
C THR A 39 5.78 3.42 -15.04
N ASP A 40 5.43 4.70 -15.14
CA ASP A 40 6.24 5.79 -14.64
C ASP A 40 5.99 5.96 -13.13
N VAL A 41 7.09 6.08 -12.38
CA VAL A 41 7.03 6.23 -10.93
C VAL A 41 7.96 7.34 -10.44
N LYS A 42 7.62 7.93 -9.30
CA LYS A 42 8.53 8.73 -8.48
C LYS A 42 9.08 7.88 -7.34
N VAL A 43 10.25 8.25 -6.85
CA VAL A 43 10.85 7.62 -5.67
C VAL A 43 10.44 8.42 -4.43
N ASN A 44 9.81 7.73 -3.49
CA ASN A 44 9.42 8.31 -2.19
C ASN A 44 10.51 8.13 -1.13
N ASN A 45 11.20 6.99 -1.14
CA ASN A 45 12.22 6.69 -0.14
C ASN A 45 13.24 5.66 -0.66
N VAL A 46 14.48 5.76 -0.19
CA VAL A 46 15.55 4.77 -0.42
C VAL A 46 16.01 4.29 0.94
N VAL A 47 15.81 3.03 1.24
CA VAL A 47 16.09 2.46 2.56
C VAL A 47 17.21 1.42 2.44
N PRO A 48 18.36 1.64 3.09
CA PRO A 48 19.42 0.64 3.10
C PRO A 48 18.95 -0.71 3.61
N ALA A 49 19.34 -1.77 2.92
CA ALA A 49 19.06 -3.16 3.26
C ALA A 49 20.33 -3.99 3.11
N ARG A 50 20.28 -5.28 3.46
CA ARG A 50 21.43 -6.17 3.32
C ARG A 50 21.93 -6.19 1.86
N ASN A 51 23.16 -5.75 1.64
CA ASN A 51 23.82 -5.69 0.33
C ASN A 51 23.07 -4.91 -0.76
N GLY A 52 22.34 -3.86 -0.37
CA GLY A 52 21.60 -3.06 -1.32
C GLY A 52 20.64 -2.09 -0.65
N ALA A 53 19.58 -1.74 -1.37
CA ALA A 53 18.51 -0.88 -0.89
C ALA A 53 17.13 -1.39 -1.32
N VAL A 54 16.14 -1.04 -0.55
CA VAL A 54 14.73 -1.11 -0.93
C VAL A 54 14.30 0.31 -1.29
N VAL A 55 13.82 0.47 -2.51
CA VAL A 55 13.34 1.75 -3.05
C VAL A 55 11.83 1.73 -3.04
N ILE A 56 11.23 2.63 -2.27
CA ILE A 56 9.78 2.82 -2.24
C ILE A 56 9.42 3.75 -3.38
N VAL A 57 8.60 3.27 -4.29
CA VAL A 57 8.18 4.00 -5.49
C VAL A 57 6.67 4.15 -5.53
N GLU A 58 6.21 5.24 -6.15
CA GLU A 58 4.79 5.57 -6.27
C GLU A 58 4.45 5.94 -7.72
N SER A 59 3.42 5.30 -8.25
CA SER A 59 2.73 5.75 -9.46
C SER A 59 1.60 6.69 -9.07
N GLU A 60 1.48 7.81 -9.76
CA GLU A 60 0.38 8.77 -9.57
C GLU A 60 -0.65 8.70 -10.69
N ALA A 61 -0.21 8.38 -11.90
CA ALA A 61 -1.04 8.28 -13.09
C ALA A 61 -0.49 7.20 -14.05
N PRO A 62 -1.33 6.52 -14.82
CA PRO A 62 -2.80 6.62 -14.89
C PRO A 62 -3.54 5.98 -13.71
N ILE A 63 -2.84 5.25 -12.87
CA ILE A 63 -3.34 4.62 -11.64
C ILE A 63 -2.43 4.98 -10.47
N GLN A 64 -3.02 5.11 -9.28
CA GLN A 64 -2.28 5.37 -8.06
C GLN A 64 -1.99 4.07 -7.33
N PHE A 65 -0.73 3.80 -7.07
CA PHE A 65 -0.28 2.73 -6.19
C PHE A 65 1.15 3.00 -5.70
N THR A 66 1.51 2.33 -4.64
CA THR A 66 2.87 2.31 -4.11
C THR A 66 3.39 0.88 -4.12
N THR A 67 4.67 0.72 -4.34
CA THR A 67 5.33 -0.59 -4.26
C THR A 67 6.80 -0.42 -3.92
N SER A 68 7.54 -1.52 -3.86
CA SER A 68 8.97 -1.48 -3.61
C SER A 68 9.77 -2.19 -4.69
N VAL A 69 10.94 -1.65 -4.98
CA VAL A 69 11.95 -2.25 -5.86
C VAL A 69 13.22 -2.49 -5.05
N VAL A 70 13.77 -3.68 -5.14
CA VAL A 70 15.04 -4.03 -4.49
C VAL A 70 16.18 -3.86 -5.48
N VAL A 71 17.15 -3.05 -5.13
CA VAL A 71 18.39 -2.87 -5.91
C VAL A 71 19.56 -3.35 -5.07
N LYS A 72 20.24 -4.40 -5.53
CA LYS A 72 21.37 -5.00 -4.82
C LYS A 72 22.71 -4.55 -5.42
N PHE A 73 23.74 -4.46 -4.59
CA PHE A 73 25.11 -4.30 -5.06
C PHE A 73 25.62 -5.60 -5.66
N LEU A 74 26.49 -5.49 -6.67
CA LEU A 74 27.17 -6.64 -7.23
C LEU A 74 28.20 -7.19 -6.25
N LEU A 75 28.24 -8.51 -6.10
CA LEU A 75 29.16 -9.17 -5.18
C LEU A 75 30.62 -9.07 -5.63
N ASN A 76 30.84 -9.06 -6.94
CA ASN A 76 32.17 -9.07 -7.55
C ASN A 76 32.72 -7.67 -7.83
N ASN A 77 31.90 -6.65 -7.85
CA ASN A 77 32.27 -5.26 -8.02
C ASN A 77 31.47 -4.38 -7.08
N LYS A 78 32.15 -3.91 -6.02
CA LYS A 78 31.50 -3.14 -4.96
C LYS A 78 31.05 -1.74 -5.38
N ASP A 79 31.53 -1.25 -6.51
CA ASP A 79 31.21 0.07 -7.06
C ASP A 79 30.09 0.03 -8.10
N GLU A 80 29.49 -1.15 -8.31
CA GLU A 80 28.38 -1.32 -9.25
C GLU A 80 27.12 -1.83 -8.56
N ILE A 81 25.99 -1.30 -9.02
CA ILE A 81 24.67 -1.79 -8.63
C ILE A 81 24.17 -2.84 -9.64
N GLY A 82 23.37 -3.79 -9.15
CA GLY A 82 22.69 -4.77 -9.98
C GLY A 82 21.36 -4.23 -10.51
N SER A 83 20.69 -5.06 -11.29
CA SER A 83 19.35 -4.75 -11.80
C SER A 83 18.33 -4.72 -10.68
N GLY A 84 17.30 -3.88 -10.85
CA GLY A 84 16.15 -3.85 -9.96
C GLY A 84 15.38 -5.17 -9.98
N THR A 85 14.83 -5.55 -8.85
CA THR A 85 14.00 -6.74 -8.67
C THR A 85 12.83 -6.43 -7.74
N SER A 86 11.79 -7.27 -7.77
CA SER A 86 10.69 -7.22 -6.80
C SER A 86 10.34 -8.63 -6.34
N SER A 87 9.66 -8.74 -5.20
CA SER A 87 9.07 -10.01 -4.79
C SER A 87 7.97 -10.42 -5.79
N GLU A 88 7.83 -11.73 -5.97
CA GLU A 88 6.82 -12.27 -6.89
C GLU A 88 5.41 -11.83 -6.49
N GLY A 89 4.67 -11.29 -7.43
CA GLY A 89 3.28 -10.84 -7.24
C GLY A 89 3.12 -9.50 -6.50
N GLU A 90 4.20 -8.91 -5.97
CA GLU A 90 4.10 -7.69 -5.17
C GLU A 90 3.69 -6.47 -6.02
N VAL A 91 4.40 -6.23 -7.11
CA VAL A 91 4.09 -5.12 -8.02
C VAL A 91 2.76 -5.36 -8.74
N GLU A 92 2.52 -6.59 -9.16
CA GLU A 92 1.28 -7.02 -9.82
C GLU A 92 0.05 -6.75 -8.93
N GLN A 93 0.13 -7.12 -7.66
CA GLN A 93 -0.90 -6.83 -6.66
C GLN A 93 -1.13 -5.32 -6.51
N ALA A 94 -0.05 -4.54 -6.44
CA ALA A 94 -0.14 -3.09 -6.32
C ALA A 94 -0.85 -2.45 -7.51
N ILE A 95 -0.53 -2.88 -8.72
CA ILE A 95 -1.18 -2.44 -9.95
C ILE A 95 -2.68 -2.75 -9.93
N VAL A 96 -3.05 -3.99 -9.61
CA VAL A 96 -4.47 -4.39 -9.57
C VAL A 96 -5.24 -3.62 -8.50
N GLY A 97 -4.65 -3.40 -7.32
CA GLY A 97 -5.25 -2.56 -6.27
C GLY A 97 -5.51 -1.13 -6.72
N GLY A 98 -4.54 -0.53 -7.42
CA GLY A 98 -4.70 0.80 -8.03
C GLY A 98 -5.78 0.84 -9.12
N LEU A 99 -5.86 -0.19 -9.94
CA LEU A 99 -6.91 -0.34 -10.95
C LEU A 99 -8.30 -0.46 -10.33
N TYR A 100 -8.42 -1.23 -9.24
CA TYR A 100 -9.68 -1.35 -8.51
C TYR A 100 -10.16 0.00 -7.97
N ALA A 101 -9.27 0.76 -7.35
CA ALA A 101 -9.58 2.10 -6.86
C ALA A 101 -9.98 3.07 -7.99
N LYS A 102 -9.37 2.97 -9.16
CA LYS A 102 -9.73 3.78 -10.34
C LYS A 102 -11.09 3.41 -10.90
N VAL A 103 -11.36 2.12 -11.07
CA VAL A 103 -12.63 1.62 -11.63
C VAL A 103 -13.82 1.93 -10.73
N TYR A 104 -13.61 1.88 -9.41
CA TYR A 104 -14.63 2.15 -8.39
C TYR A 104 -14.37 3.47 -7.65
N GLU A 105 -13.95 4.49 -8.40
CA GLU A 105 -13.56 5.80 -7.85
C GLU A 105 -14.63 6.43 -6.97
N ALA A 106 -15.90 6.38 -7.39
CA ALA A 106 -17.01 6.97 -6.63
C ALA A 106 -17.18 6.29 -5.27
N GLU A 107 -17.09 4.97 -5.23
CA GLU A 107 -17.18 4.17 -4.01
C GLU A 107 -15.97 4.42 -3.08
N PHE A 108 -14.77 4.59 -3.64
CA PHE A 108 -13.59 4.95 -2.85
C PHE A 108 -13.64 6.39 -2.33
N GLN A 109 -14.23 7.33 -3.06
CA GLN A 109 -14.50 8.68 -2.55
C GLN A 109 -15.49 8.64 -1.38
N GLN A 110 -16.53 7.80 -1.47
CA GLN A 110 -17.46 7.56 -0.37
C GLN A 110 -16.73 6.97 0.85
N LEU A 111 -15.83 6.00 0.64
CA LEU A 111 -15.03 5.40 1.71
C LEU A 111 -14.13 6.44 2.39
N ASN A 112 -13.49 7.32 1.62
CA ASN A 112 -12.69 8.42 2.17
C ASN A 112 -13.51 9.34 3.06
N GLN A 113 -14.70 9.76 2.61
CA GLN A 113 -15.60 10.62 3.39
C GLN A 113 -16.10 9.91 4.64
N PHE A 114 -16.45 8.65 4.52
CA PHE A 114 -16.92 7.81 5.63
C PHE A 114 -15.85 7.67 6.71
N THR A 115 -14.63 7.30 6.34
CA THR A 115 -13.52 7.11 7.29
C THR A 115 -13.10 8.41 7.98
N GLU A 116 -13.09 9.53 7.27
CA GLU A 116 -12.85 10.85 7.90
C GLU A 116 -13.96 11.23 8.90
N LYS A 117 -15.22 10.95 8.56
CA LYS A 117 -16.36 11.15 9.47
C LYS A 117 -16.21 10.31 10.74
N LEU A 118 -15.85 9.03 10.59
CA LEU A 118 -15.61 8.14 11.74
C LEU A 118 -14.46 8.65 12.60
N ALA A 119 -13.33 8.98 11.99
CA ALA A 119 -12.16 9.48 12.71
C ALA A 119 -12.49 10.73 13.51
N LYS A 120 -13.24 11.66 12.91
CA LYS A 120 -13.71 12.88 13.63
C LYS A 120 -14.68 12.55 14.76
N LYS A 121 -15.64 11.64 14.53
CA LYS A 121 -16.67 11.27 15.53
C LYS A 121 -16.05 10.60 16.76
N TYR A 122 -15.07 9.75 16.55
CA TYR A 122 -14.45 8.93 17.61
C TYR A 122 -13.07 9.42 18.06
N ASP A 123 -12.68 10.63 17.62
CA ASP A 123 -11.41 11.28 17.98
C ASP A 123 -10.18 10.42 17.64
N LEU A 124 -10.16 9.87 16.44
CA LEU A 124 -9.10 9.00 15.93
C LEU A 124 -8.27 9.69 14.85
N GLU A 125 -7.11 9.12 14.58
CA GLU A 125 -6.19 9.53 13.49
C GLU A 125 -6.00 8.40 12.48
N GLY A 126 -5.52 8.76 11.29
CA GLY A 126 -5.07 7.83 10.26
C GLY A 126 -3.58 7.94 10.01
N TYR A 127 -3.11 7.29 8.96
CA TYR A 127 -1.74 7.45 8.50
C TYR A 127 -1.49 8.88 8.01
N THR A 128 -0.39 9.47 8.45
CA THR A 128 0.08 10.73 7.87
C THR A 128 0.57 10.49 6.43
N GLN A 129 0.63 11.54 5.63
CA GLN A 129 1.23 11.45 4.30
C GLN A 129 2.68 10.97 4.36
N GLU A 130 3.45 11.51 5.30
CA GLU A 130 4.84 11.11 5.53
C GLU A 130 4.96 9.61 5.84
N ALA A 131 4.08 9.05 6.68
CA ALA A 131 4.08 7.63 6.98
C ALA A 131 3.79 6.80 5.71
N ARG A 132 2.83 7.22 4.91
CA ARG A 132 2.50 6.54 3.65
C ARG A 132 3.65 6.56 2.64
N GLU A 133 4.32 7.69 2.49
CA GLU A 133 5.44 7.84 1.55
C GLU A 133 6.68 7.07 1.99
N LYS A 134 6.97 7.03 3.29
CA LYS A 134 8.19 6.40 3.82
C LYS A 134 8.09 4.91 4.08
N THR A 135 6.91 4.43 4.40
CA THR A 135 6.73 3.07 4.93
C THR A 135 5.69 2.29 4.18
N SER A 136 5.30 2.77 3.03
CA SER A 136 4.12 2.35 2.32
C SER A 136 3.87 0.85 2.32
N PRO A 137 2.67 0.41 2.70
CA PRO A 137 2.20 -0.89 2.28
C PRO A 137 2.10 -0.93 0.75
N ASN A 138 2.34 -2.09 0.20
CA ASN A 138 2.23 -2.32 -1.22
C ASN A 138 0.76 -2.18 -1.68
N GLY A 139 0.52 -1.39 -2.71
CA GLY A 139 -0.79 -1.24 -3.33
C GLY A 139 -1.38 0.16 -3.23
N TYR A 140 -2.70 0.24 -3.37
CA TYR A 140 -3.46 1.47 -3.17
C TYR A 140 -3.71 1.71 -1.68
N GLN A 141 -3.49 2.95 -1.23
CA GLN A 141 -3.63 3.32 0.17
C GLN A 141 -4.36 4.66 0.32
N GLY A 142 -5.44 4.63 1.11
CA GLY A 142 -6.05 5.81 1.70
C GLY A 142 -5.42 6.19 3.04
N LYS A 143 -5.95 7.22 3.67
CA LYS A 143 -5.49 7.65 4.99
C LYS A 143 -5.81 6.65 6.12
N PHE A 144 -6.89 5.87 5.97
CA PHE A 144 -7.40 4.96 6.99
C PHE A 144 -7.52 3.51 6.52
N TYR A 145 -7.11 3.20 5.31
CA TYR A 145 -7.26 1.87 4.74
C TYR A 145 -6.25 1.64 3.62
N PHE A 146 -6.10 0.41 3.23
CA PHE A 146 -5.38 0.02 2.02
C PHE A 146 -6.10 -1.13 1.32
N VAL A 147 -5.74 -1.39 0.08
CA VAL A 147 -6.34 -2.46 -0.73
C VAL A 147 -5.33 -3.58 -0.89
N THR A 148 -5.71 -4.79 -0.51
CA THR A 148 -4.89 -5.99 -0.70
C THR A 148 -5.65 -7.09 -1.40
N LEU A 149 -4.94 -7.89 -2.17
CA LEU A 149 -5.50 -8.98 -2.96
C LEU A 149 -4.41 -9.98 -3.35
N GLY A 150 -4.81 -11.17 -3.77
CA GLY A 150 -3.95 -12.07 -4.51
C GLY A 150 -4.06 -11.74 -6.00
N PHE A 151 -2.98 -11.30 -6.66
CA PHE A 151 -3.10 -10.87 -8.06
C PHE A 151 -3.50 -12.01 -9.00
N SER A 152 -3.21 -13.27 -8.63
CA SER A 152 -3.61 -14.46 -9.38
C SER A 152 -5.13 -14.61 -9.54
N ASP A 153 -5.91 -14.03 -8.63
CA ASP A 153 -7.36 -14.01 -8.73
C ASP A 153 -7.89 -12.98 -9.76
N TYR A 154 -7.01 -12.09 -10.23
CA TYR A 154 -7.33 -10.98 -11.14
C TYR A 154 -6.43 -10.94 -12.38
N LEU A 155 -6.04 -12.10 -12.89
CA LEU A 155 -5.12 -12.20 -14.04
C LEU A 155 -5.68 -11.56 -15.32
N SER A 156 -7.00 -11.64 -15.55
CA SER A 156 -7.60 -10.99 -16.72
C SER A 156 -7.46 -9.48 -16.68
N VAL A 157 -7.66 -8.90 -15.48
CA VAL A 157 -7.50 -7.44 -15.25
C VAL A 157 -6.05 -7.03 -15.47
N TYR A 158 -5.12 -7.70 -14.80
CA TYR A 158 -3.70 -7.39 -14.87
C TYR A 158 -3.15 -7.49 -16.31
N ASN A 159 -3.43 -8.60 -16.99
CA ASN A 159 -2.94 -8.83 -18.35
C ASN A 159 -3.53 -7.83 -19.36
N ALA A 160 -4.82 -7.49 -19.22
CA ALA A 160 -5.46 -6.51 -20.09
C ALA A 160 -4.84 -5.11 -19.93
N TYR A 161 -4.61 -4.69 -18.70
CA TYR A 161 -3.95 -3.40 -18.42
C TYR A 161 -2.52 -3.37 -18.95
N LEU A 162 -1.73 -4.42 -18.72
CA LEU A 162 -0.34 -4.47 -19.18
C LEU A 162 -0.23 -4.49 -20.70
N ALA A 163 -1.19 -5.10 -21.38
CA ALA A 163 -1.28 -5.09 -22.84
C ALA A 163 -1.72 -3.72 -23.40
N ASN A 164 -2.61 -3.02 -22.70
CA ASN A 164 -3.12 -1.71 -23.09
C ASN A 164 -3.39 -0.85 -21.83
N PRO A 165 -2.43 -0.01 -21.38
CA PRO A 165 -2.63 0.88 -20.24
C PRO A 165 -3.76 1.91 -20.41
N GLU A 166 -4.19 2.16 -21.65
CA GLU A 166 -5.32 3.06 -21.97
C GLU A 166 -6.69 2.35 -22.01
N ILE A 167 -6.75 1.09 -21.55
CA ILE A 167 -8.02 0.33 -21.46
C ILE A 167 -9.06 1.11 -20.65
N SER A 168 -10.32 1.11 -21.11
CA SER A 168 -11.38 1.85 -20.48
C SER A 168 -11.72 1.30 -19.06
N THR A 169 -12.22 2.18 -18.19
CA THR A 169 -12.70 1.76 -16.85
C THR A 169 -13.88 0.81 -16.93
N ASP A 170 -14.72 0.90 -17.96
CA ASP A 170 -15.86 -0.01 -18.15
C ASP A 170 -15.40 -1.40 -18.55
N ASP A 171 -14.41 -1.52 -19.45
CA ASP A 171 -13.82 -2.79 -19.80
C ASP A 171 -13.08 -3.43 -18.62
N LEU A 172 -12.33 -2.65 -17.85
CA LEU A 172 -11.69 -3.13 -16.63
C LEU A 172 -12.71 -3.60 -15.60
N ARG A 173 -13.81 -2.88 -15.42
CA ARG A 173 -14.91 -3.27 -14.52
C ARG A 173 -15.51 -4.62 -14.91
N ALA A 174 -15.74 -4.83 -16.19
CA ALA A 174 -16.23 -6.11 -16.71
C ALA A 174 -15.26 -7.26 -16.39
N LEU A 175 -13.95 -7.00 -16.48
CA LEU A 175 -12.92 -7.99 -16.15
C LEU A 175 -12.85 -8.26 -14.63
N PHE A 176 -12.96 -7.25 -13.78
CA PHE A 176 -13.07 -7.46 -12.32
C PHE A 176 -14.27 -8.34 -11.96
N ILE A 177 -15.44 -8.06 -12.56
CA ILE A 177 -16.65 -8.87 -12.34
C ILE A 177 -16.47 -10.30 -12.86
N LYS A 178 -15.78 -10.47 -13.98
CA LYS A 178 -15.48 -11.79 -14.54
C LYS A 178 -14.55 -12.60 -13.63
N ASP A 179 -13.48 -11.98 -13.15
CA ASP A 179 -12.46 -12.65 -12.33
C ASP A 179 -12.96 -12.94 -10.90
N ASP A 180 -13.70 -12.00 -10.31
CA ASP A 180 -14.26 -12.11 -8.96
C ASP A 180 -15.65 -11.46 -8.86
N PRO A 181 -16.73 -12.17 -9.24
CA PRO A 181 -18.08 -11.59 -9.34
C PRO A 181 -18.63 -11.00 -8.04
N THR A 182 -18.13 -11.47 -6.91
CA THR A 182 -18.59 -11.04 -5.58
C THR A 182 -17.58 -10.18 -4.83
N SER A 183 -16.43 -9.92 -5.43
CA SER A 183 -15.28 -9.23 -4.81
C SER A 183 -14.83 -9.86 -3.48
N LYS A 184 -15.01 -11.17 -3.33
CA LYS A 184 -14.67 -11.91 -2.10
C LYS A 184 -13.14 -12.00 -1.85
N ASN A 185 -12.33 -11.84 -2.90
CA ASN A 185 -10.87 -11.88 -2.83
C ASN A 185 -10.26 -10.48 -2.70
N MET A 186 -11.10 -9.44 -2.70
CA MET A 186 -10.68 -8.07 -2.45
C MET A 186 -10.74 -7.76 -0.96
N ASN A 187 -9.63 -7.32 -0.37
CA ASN A 187 -9.55 -6.99 1.04
C ASN A 187 -9.26 -5.49 1.21
N ILE A 188 -10.00 -4.86 2.10
CA ILE A 188 -9.88 -3.43 2.41
C ILE A 188 -9.70 -3.27 3.92
N PRO A 189 -8.54 -3.64 4.47
CA PRO A 189 -8.25 -3.46 5.88
C PRO A 189 -8.19 -1.98 6.24
N MET A 190 -8.84 -1.63 7.34
CA MET A 190 -8.92 -0.28 7.89
C MET A 190 -8.07 -0.16 9.14
N ALA A 191 -7.32 0.93 9.26
CA ALA A 191 -6.48 1.22 10.41
C ALA A 191 -6.79 2.60 10.96
N PHE A 192 -7.19 2.64 12.21
CA PHE A 192 -7.39 3.84 12.99
C PHE A 192 -6.39 3.88 14.15
N PHE A 193 -5.98 5.06 14.54
CA PHE A 193 -5.05 5.28 15.64
C PHE A 193 -5.69 6.13 16.73
N SER A 194 -5.55 5.72 17.96
CA SER A 194 -5.80 6.60 19.10
C SER A 194 -4.84 7.80 19.05
N LYS A 195 -5.25 8.96 19.51
CA LYS A 195 -4.36 10.13 19.63
C LYS A 195 -3.33 9.97 20.74
N GLU A 196 -3.56 9.05 21.65
CA GLU A 196 -2.67 8.74 22.77
C GLU A 196 -1.99 7.38 22.57
N ASN A 197 -0.85 7.19 23.20
CA ASN A 197 -0.17 5.89 23.26
C ASN A 197 -0.89 4.91 24.20
N LYS A 198 -2.20 4.76 23.99
CA LYS A 198 -3.10 3.91 24.77
C LYS A 198 -4.21 3.37 23.89
N LEU A 199 -4.54 2.10 24.03
CA LEU A 199 -5.71 1.52 23.38
C LEU A 199 -7.00 2.09 24.00
N PRO A 200 -8.00 2.43 23.19
CA PRO A 200 -9.33 2.72 23.68
C PRO A 200 -10.03 1.45 24.20
N GLU A 201 -11.26 1.59 24.65
CA GLU A 201 -12.08 0.43 25.02
C GLU A 201 -12.56 -0.34 23.79
N GLN A 202 -12.76 -1.65 23.91
CA GLN A 202 -13.26 -2.52 22.83
C GLN A 202 -14.56 -2.00 22.20
N LYS A 203 -15.42 -1.40 23.02
CA LYS A 203 -16.67 -0.79 22.57
C LYS A 203 -16.48 0.18 21.39
N LEU A 204 -15.37 0.93 21.35
CA LEU A 204 -15.10 1.85 20.25
C LEU A 204 -14.93 1.09 18.92
N ALA A 205 -14.17 0.00 18.92
CA ALA A 205 -14.01 -0.83 17.73
C ALA A 205 -15.34 -1.45 17.29
N ASP A 206 -16.16 -1.91 18.23
CA ASP A 206 -17.48 -2.46 17.97
C ASP A 206 -18.43 -1.41 17.35
N ASP A 207 -18.38 -0.18 17.85
CA ASP A 207 -19.17 0.95 17.34
C ASP A 207 -18.74 1.29 15.89
N LEU A 208 -17.42 1.30 15.60
CA LEU A 208 -16.91 1.49 14.23
C LEU A 208 -17.41 0.41 13.27
N ALA A 209 -17.42 -0.84 13.72
CA ALA A 209 -17.93 -1.96 12.94
C ALA A 209 -19.44 -1.84 12.65
N GLU A 210 -20.23 -1.38 13.62
CA GLU A 210 -21.65 -1.12 13.40
C GLU A 210 -21.91 0.00 12.40
N GLU A 211 -21.13 1.09 12.46
CA GLU A 211 -21.21 2.18 11.50
C GLU A 211 -20.87 1.67 10.09
N LEU A 212 -19.82 0.87 9.98
CA LEU A 212 -19.41 0.27 8.70
C LEU A 212 -20.50 -0.65 8.13
N ARG A 213 -21.15 -1.49 8.95
CA ARG A 213 -22.24 -2.38 8.50
C ARG A 213 -23.43 -1.61 7.93
N LYS A 214 -23.73 -0.43 8.48
CA LYS A 214 -24.84 0.43 8.07
C LYS A 214 -24.53 1.28 6.83
N GLU A 215 -23.28 1.62 6.60
CA GLU A 215 -22.89 2.50 5.50
C GLU A 215 -23.11 1.81 4.14
N GLN A 216 -23.58 2.58 3.17
CA GLN A 216 -23.87 2.11 1.81
C GLN A 216 -22.95 2.81 0.80
N GLY A 217 -22.84 2.24 -0.39
CA GLY A 217 -22.08 2.85 -1.48
C GLY A 217 -20.56 2.75 -1.33
N LEU A 218 -20.08 1.87 -0.46
CA LEU A 218 -18.66 1.59 -0.30
C LEU A 218 -18.16 0.58 -1.36
N PRO A 219 -16.86 0.55 -1.67
CA PRO A 219 -16.29 -0.49 -2.52
C PRO A 219 -16.62 -1.88 -1.98
N LYS A 220 -16.92 -2.80 -2.86
CA LYS A 220 -17.15 -4.20 -2.47
C LYS A 220 -15.84 -4.85 -2.02
N GLY A 221 -15.93 -5.73 -1.03
CA GLY A 221 -14.79 -6.47 -0.51
C GLY A 221 -14.95 -6.85 0.95
N ASN A 222 -13.89 -7.40 1.50
CA ASN A 222 -13.80 -7.77 2.91
C ASN A 222 -13.10 -6.67 3.68
N TYR A 223 -13.75 -6.16 4.70
CA TYR A 223 -13.22 -5.13 5.59
C TYR A 223 -12.87 -5.76 6.93
N ASP A 224 -11.70 -5.48 7.43
CA ASP A 224 -11.38 -5.62 8.84
C ASP A 224 -11.07 -4.24 9.43
N ILE A 225 -11.39 -4.03 10.69
CA ILE A 225 -11.11 -2.78 11.39
C ILE A 225 -10.12 -3.07 12.50
N ARG A 226 -9.04 -2.31 12.49
CA ARG A 226 -8.06 -2.31 13.57
C ARG A 226 -7.91 -0.92 14.17
N VAL A 227 -7.94 -0.86 15.48
CA VAL A 227 -7.67 0.37 16.22
C VAL A 227 -6.40 0.17 17.02
N TYR A 228 -5.41 0.99 16.72
CA TYR A 228 -4.08 0.95 17.34
C TYR A 228 -3.90 2.09 18.34
N LYS A 229 -3.01 1.91 19.28
CA LYS A 229 -2.43 3.04 20.03
C LYS A 229 -1.55 3.87 19.07
N ASN A 230 -1.37 5.17 19.35
CA ASN A 230 -0.55 6.05 18.50
C ASN A 230 0.94 5.76 18.67
N HIS A 231 1.35 4.59 18.24
CA HIS A 231 2.74 4.17 18.23
C HIS A 231 3.00 3.29 17.01
N ILE A 232 3.91 3.71 16.16
CA ILE A 232 4.29 3.00 14.97
C ILE A 232 5.74 2.52 15.13
N VAL A 233 5.93 1.22 14.99
CA VAL A 233 7.27 0.64 15.02
C VAL A 233 8.12 1.21 13.89
N ASN A 234 9.31 1.59 14.26
CA ASN A 234 10.29 2.18 13.38
C ASN A 234 10.90 1.18 12.41
N ARG A 235 10.06 0.38 11.78
CA ARG A 235 10.48 -0.47 10.66
C ARG A 235 9.24 -0.88 9.88
N VAL A 236 9.25 -0.72 8.58
CA VAL A 236 8.15 -1.04 7.66
C VAL A 236 6.81 -0.36 7.97
N GLY A 237 6.81 0.72 8.74
CA GLY A 237 5.61 1.50 9.07
C GLY A 237 4.50 0.72 9.74
N LEU A 238 4.83 -0.39 10.37
CA LEU A 238 3.85 -1.20 11.08
C LEU A 238 3.55 -0.59 12.46
N PRO A 239 2.27 -0.60 12.86
CA PRO A 239 1.91 -0.28 14.23
C PRO A 239 2.62 -1.21 15.23
N ASP A 240 2.98 -0.66 16.39
CA ASP A 240 3.59 -1.45 17.45
C ASP A 240 2.53 -2.16 18.28
N GLY A 241 2.55 -3.48 18.21
CA GLY A 241 1.93 -4.35 19.20
C GLY A 241 0.41 -4.41 19.14
N GLU A 242 -0.21 -4.09 20.26
CA GLU A 242 -1.62 -4.37 20.52
C GLU A 242 -2.57 -3.53 19.68
N SER A 243 -3.58 -4.19 19.13
CA SER A 243 -4.72 -3.57 18.45
C SER A 243 -6.04 -4.09 19.01
N LEU A 244 -7.08 -3.31 18.85
CA LEU A 244 -8.46 -3.78 18.94
C LEU A 244 -8.87 -4.21 17.54
N ASP A 245 -9.29 -5.46 17.42
CA ASP A 245 -9.69 -6.05 16.16
C ASP A 245 -11.20 -6.30 16.13
N VAL A 246 -11.80 -6.21 14.96
CA VAL A 246 -13.20 -6.57 14.73
C VAL A 246 -13.24 -7.63 13.64
N GLU A 247 -14.21 -8.55 13.75
CA GLU A 247 -14.44 -9.56 12.71
C GLU A 247 -14.66 -8.93 11.33
N ALA A 248 -14.18 -9.61 10.31
CA ALA A 248 -14.29 -9.18 8.93
C ALA A 248 -15.76 -8.91 8.52
N ILE A 249 -15.97 -7.80 7.84
CA ILE A 249 -17.28 -7.37 7.34
C ILE A 249 -17.23 -7.39 5.82
N THR A 250 -18.11 -8.13 5.19
CA THR A 250 -18.22 -8.18 3.72
C THR A 250 -19.23 -7.15 3.22
N LYS A 251 -18.86 -6.40 2.20
CA LYS A 251 -19.67 -5.41 1.47
C LYS A 251 -19.92 -5.81 0.03
#